data_1a1256a8db0f2fc3f246f2835d7bf3ca
#
_entry.id   1a1256a8db0f2fc3f246f2835d7bf3ca
#
_cell.length_a   1.000
_cell.length_b   1.000
_cell.length_c   1.000
_cell.angle_alpha   90.00
_cell.angle_beta   90.00
_cell.angle_gamma   90.00
#
_symmetry.space_group_name_H-M   'P 1'
#
loop_
_entity.id
_entity.type
_entity.pdbx_description
1 polymer ?
#
loop_
_entity_poly.entity_id
_entity_poly.type
_entity_poly.pdbx_seq_one_letter_code
_entity_poly.pdbx_strand_id
1 'polypeptide(L)'
;AYDRQIPMLGICRGIQVLAAALGGEVLQDLGTQYPAPEKLLKHSQQAARHVPTHTVSLEEGSLVHKIFGTPHLRVNSFHHQAVSKPGSRLKVSAIAPDDVIEAVESTEYKSVLGVQWHPECFAPAGDSSMQPLFKWIVGEAANYRAARRFHERNLTLDTHCDTPMFFDRNISFSSRDPQVLVDLHKMEEGGL
;
A
#
# COMPACT_ATOMS: atom_id res chain seq x y z
N ALA A 1 7.14 -9.53 2.36
CA ALA A 1 6.06 -9.34 1.38
C ALA A 1 6.41 -8.22 0.41
N TYR A 2 6.79 -7.02 0.93
CA TYR A 2 7.04 -5.84 0.10
C TYR A 2 8.16 -6.09 -0.93
N ASP A 3 9.36 -6.47 -0.50
CA ASP A 3 10.50 -6.71 -1.39
C ASP A 3 10.31 -7.91 -2.33
N ARG A 4 9.37 -8.79 -2.02
CA ARG A 4 8.94 -9.90 -2.88
C ARG A 4 7.83 -9.49 -3.85
N GLN A 5 7.48 -8.21 -3.91
CA GLN A 5 6.44 -7.64 -4.76
C GLN A 5 5.06 -8.33 -4.67
N ILE A 6 4.77 -8.93 -3.51
CA ILE A 6 3.46 -9.54 -3.27
C ILE A 6 2.41 -8.41 -3.20
N PRO A 7 1.31 -8.51 -3.96
CA PRO A 7 0.25 -7.51 -3.89
C PRO A 7 -0.29 -7.34 -2.48
N MET A 8 -0.41 -6.09 -2.03
CA MET A 8 -0.81 -5.78 -0.66
C MET A 8 -1.89 -4.70 -0.62
N LEU A 9 -2.93 -4.96 0.18
CA LEU A 9 -3.92 -3.98 0.59
C LEU A 9 -3.92 -3.89 2.11
N GLY A 10 -3.42 -2.77 2.66
CA GLY A 10 -3.46 -2.47 4.09
C GLY A 10 -4.74 -1.71 4.44
N ILE A 11 -5.58 -2.25 5.33
CA ILE A 11 -6.83 -1.61 5.77
C ILE A 11 -6.67 -1.14 7.23
N CYS A 12 -7.01 0.11 7.52
CA CYS A 12 -6.99 0.75 8.84
C CYS A 12 -5.62 0.56 9.53
N ARG A 13 -5.49 -0.36 10.45
CA ARG A 13 -4.19 -0.71 11.06
C ARG A 13 -3.17 -1.17 9.99
N GLY A 14 -3.62 -1.72 8.88
CA GLY A 14 -2.77 -2.17 7.79
C GLY A 14 -1.98 -1.06 7.11
N ILE A 15 -2.57 0.12 6.88
CA ILE A 15 -1.84 1.29 6.35
C ILE A 15 -0.77 1.76 7.35
N GLN A 16 -1.08 1.74 8.65
CA GLN A 16 -0.17 2.15 9.73
C GLN A 16 1.03 1.19 9.85
N VAL A 17 0.76 -0.12 9.80
CA VAL A 17 1.82 -1.15 9.78
C VAL A 17 2.69 -1.00 8.53
N LEU A 18 2.09 -0.77 7.37
CA LEU A 18 2.81 -0.57 6.11
C LEU A 18 3.72 0.66 6.20
N ALA A 19 3.22 1.80 6.69
CA ALA A 19 4.01 3.01 6.87
C ALA A 19 5.16 2.79 7.86
N ALA A 20 4.89 2.23 9.04
CA ALA A 20 5.92 1.97 10.05
C ALA A 20 7.00 1.01 9.56
N ALA A 21 6.63 -0.07 8.86
CA ALA A 21 7.56 -1.05 8.30
C ALA A 21 8.48 -0.47 7.22
N LEU A 22 8.07 0.61 6.55
CA LEU A 22 8.82 1.28 5.49
C LEU A 22 9.44 2.62 5.94
N GLY A 23 9.61 2.80 7.26
CA GLY A 23 10.31 3.93 7.86
C GLY A 23 9.46 5.19 8.00
N GLY A 24 8.14 5.06 7.96
CA GLY A 24 7.19 6.12 8.23
C GLY A 24 6.88 6.30 9.73
N GLU A 25 6.03 7.27 10.02
CA GLU A 25 5.61 7.63 11.37
C GLU A 25 4.08 7.55 11.50
N VAL A 26 3.61 7.14 12.69
CA VAL A 26 2.19 7.02 13.02
C VAL A 26 1.89 7.82 14.29
N LEU A 27 0.90 8.71 14.23
CA LEU A 27 0.32 9.34 15.40
C LEU A 27 -0.42 8.27 16.21
N GLN A 28 -0.07 8.15 17.48
CA GLN A 28 -0.66 7.16 18.38
C GLN A 28 -2.05 7.55 18.87
N ASP A 29 -2.35 8.85 18.84
CA ASP A 29 -3.67 9.38 19.14
C ASP A 29 -3.87 10.74 18.48
N LEU A 30 -4.81 10.83 17.55
CA LEU A 30 -5.16 12.06 16.84
C LEU A 30 -5.63 13.17 17.82
N GLY A 31 -6.39 12.80 18.86
CA GLY A 31 -6.92 13.77 19.79
C GLY A 31 -5.87 14.55 20.58
N THR A 32 -4.71 13.95 20.80
CA THR A 32 -3.62 14.56 21.60
C THR A 32 -2.40 14.96 20.80
N GLN A 33 -2.17 14.35 19.64
CA GLN A 33 -0.94 14.52 18.87
C GLN A 33 -1.15 15.25 17.54
N TYR A 34 -2.40 15.46 17.12
CA TYR A 34 -2.65 16.15 15.86
C TYR A 34 -2.28 17.64 15.97
N PRO A 35 -1.51 18.21 15.03
CA PRO A 35 -0.95 19.57 15.18
C PRO A 35 -1.98 20.69 15.06
N ALA A 36 -3.18 20.42 14.53
CA ALA A 36 -4.26 21.38 14.36
C ALA A 36 -5.59 20.83 14.89
N PRO A 37 -5.73 20.62 16.22
CA PRO A 37 -6.87 19.95 16.82
C PRO A 37 -8.21 20.63 16.54
N GLU A 38 -8.23 21.92 16.28
CA GLU A 38 -9.44 22.70 15.93
C GLU A 38 -10.01 22.34 14.54
N LYS A 39 -9.21 21.72 13.66
CA LYS A 39 -9.63 21.28 12.33
C LYS A 39 -9.99 19.80 12.30
N LEU A 40 -9.64 19.05 13.34
CA LEU A 40 -9.72 17.60 13.36
C LEU A 40 -11.17 17.10 13.23
N LEU A 41 -11.42 16.30 12.21
CA LEU A 41 -12.68 15.61 12.05
C LEU A 41 -12.81 14.46 13.07
N LYS A 42 -14.04 13.99 13.28
CA LYS A 42 -14.30 12.86 14.13
C LYS A 42 -14.01 11.54 13.40
N HIS A 43 -12.75 11.10 13.41
CA HIS A 43 -12.32 9.85 12.78
C HIS A 43 -12.76 8.57 13.49
N SER A 44 -13.34 8.70 14.68
CA SER A 44 -14.01 7.60 15.39
C SER A 44 -15.52 7.86 15.38
N GLN A 45 -16.18 7.51 14.27
CA GLN A 45 -17.61 7.76 14.06
C GLN A 45 -18.51 6.96 15.01
N GLN A 46 -19.69 7.51 15.31
CA GLN A 46 -20.76 6.83 16.06
C GLN A 46 -21.81 6.20 15.13
N ALA A 47 -21.84 6.61 13.87
CA ALA A 47 -22.73 6.04 12.87
C ALA A 47 -22.40 4.57 12.59
N ALA A 48 -23.36 3.83 12.02
CA ALA A 48 -23.16 2.44 11.65
C ALA A 48 -21.96 2.27 10.71
N ARG A 49 -21.29 1.12 10.78
CA ARG A 49 -19.99 0.90 10.12
C ARG A 49 -19.99 1.10 8.60
N HIS A 50 -21.12 0.87 7.94
CA HIS A 50 -21.29 1.07 6.50
C HIS A 50 -21.64 2.51 6.09
N VAL A 51 -21.90 3.40 7.05
CA VAL A 51 -22.28 4.79 6.74
C VAL A 51 -21.03 5.63 6.53
N PRO A 52 -20.82 6.23 5.33
CA PRO A 52 -19.71 7.11 5.09
C PRO A 52 -19.93 8.46 5.80
N THR A 53 -18.94 8.93 6.55
CA THR A 53 -19.04 10.13 7.41
C THR A 53 -18.26 11.32 6.90
N HIS A 54 -17.23 11.10 6.09
CA HIS A 54 -16.48 12.20 5.47
C HIS A 54 -16.07 11.86 4.03
N THR A 55 -15.53 12.84 3.34
CA THR A 55 -15.02 12.71 1.98
C THR A 55 -13.51 12.84 1.98
N VAL A 56 -12.80 11.98 1.29
CA VAL A 56 -11.37 12.08 1.04
C VAL A 56 -11.11 12.57 -0.38
N SER A 57 -10.08 13.41 -0.56
CA SER A 57 -9.58 13.82 -1.86
C SER A 57 -8.51 12.84 -2.32
N LEU A 58 -8.66 12.30 -3.52
CA LEU A 58 -7.74 11.35 -4.13
C LEU A 58 -6.75 12.12 -5.02
N GLU A 59 -5.47 11.83 -4.85
CA GLU A 59 -4.41 12.42 -5.68
C GLU A 59 -4.55 11.98 -7.13
N GLU A 60 -4.57 12.93 -8.06
CA GLU A 60 -4.73 12.66 -9.48
C GLU A 60 -3.61 11.73 -10.00
N GLY A 61 -4.00 10.72 -10.76
CA GLY A 61 -3.06 9.73 -11.30
C GLY A 61 -2.55 8.70 -10.29
N SER A 62 -2.92 8.81 -9.01
CA SER A 62 -2.61 7.80 -7.99
C SER A 62 -3.30 6.46 -8.28
N LEU A 63 -2.82 5.41 -7.63
CA LEU A 63 -3.42 4.08 -7.74
C LEU A 63 -4.88 4.07 -7.27
N VAL A 64 -5.14 4.68 -6.10
CA VAL A 64 -6.49 4.76 -5.56
C VAL A 64 -7.43 5.58 -6.46
N HIS A 65 -6.93 6.68 -7.06
CA HIS A 65 -7.68 7.45 -8.05
C HIS A 65 -8.04 6.62 -9.29
N LYS A 66 -7.09 5.82 -9.81
CA LYS A 66 -7.34 4.91 -10.95
C LYS A 66 -8.34 3.81 -10.62
N ILE A 67 -8.31 3.28 -9.40
CA ILE A 67 -9.25 2.23 -8.96
C ILE A 67 -10.68 2.74 -8.92
N PHE A 68 -10.90 3.94 -8.37
CA PHE A 68 -12.25 4.48 -8.17
C PHE A 68 -12.75 5.37 -9.32
N GLY A 69 -11.86 5.94 -10.13
CA GLY A 69 -12.20 6.81 -11.26
C GLY A 69 -12.84 8.15 -10.87
N THR A 70 -12.58 8.63 -9.66
CA THR A 70 -13.16 9.88 -9.14
C THR A 70 -12.14 10.62 -8.29
N PRO A 71 -12.13 11.97 -8.28
CA PRO A 71 -11.23 12.76 -7.44
C PRO A 71 -11.65 12.77 -5.96
N HIS A 72 -12.88 12.39 -5.64
CA HIS A 72 -13.40 12.40 -4.28
C HIS A 72 -14.13 11.11 -3.97
N LEU A 73 -13.91 10.58 -2.75
CA LEU A 73 -14.57 9.36 -2.29
C LEU A 73 -15.14 9.57 -0.89
N ARG A 74 -16.39 9.14 -0.68
CA ARG A 74 -16.97 9.13 0.68
C ARG A 74 -16.60 7.85 1.40
N VAL A 75 -16.06 7.99 2.63
CA VAL A 75 -15.53 6.90 3.43
C VAL A 75 -16.08 6.90 4.87
N ASN A 76 -16.07 5.73 5.50
CA ASN A 76 -16.31 5.56 6.93
C ASN A 76 -15.01 5.77 7.72
N SER A 77 -15.11 5.93 9.04
CA SER A 77 -13.93 6.23 9.86
C SER A 77 -14.06 5.65 11.26
N PHE A 78 -13.15 4.74 11.63
CA PHE A 78 -13.12 4.04 12.91
C PHE A 78 -11.69 3.96 13.47
N HIS A 79 -10.98 5.08 13.49
CA HIS A 79 -9.60 5.12 13.97
C HIS A 79 -9.36 6.37 14.82
N HIS A 80 -8.41 6.28 15.72
CA HIS A 80 -7.85 7.39 16.51
C HIS A 80 -6.35 7.54 16.29
N GLN A 81 -5.79 6.68 15.45
CA GLN A 81 -4.40 6.71 15.00
C GLN A 81 -4.36 6.96 13.50
N ALA A 82 -3.31 7.60 12.99
CA ALA A 82 -3.13 7.84 11.57
C ALA A 82 -1.65 7.91 11.20
N VAL A 83 -1.35 7.68 9.94
CA VAL A 83 -0.02 7.91 9.38
C VAL A 83 0.24 9.42 9.38
N SER A 84 1.36 9.86 9.98
CA SER A 84 1.83 11.25 9.90
C SER A 84 2.87 11.46 8.81
N LYS A 85 3.71 10.44 8.58
CA LYS A 85 4.68 10.40 7.48
C LYS A 85 4.69 9.02 6.85
N PRO A 86 4.53 8.89 5.53
CA PRO A 86 4.44 7.58 4.88
C PRO A 86 5.76 6.81 4.82
N GLY A 87 6.91 7.47 5.03
CA GLY A 87 8.23 6.92 4.74
C GLY A 87 8.64 7.14 3.28
N SER A 88 9.93 6.92 2.97
CA SER A 88 10.50 7.26 1.65
C SER A 88 10.03 6.34 0.51
N ARG A 89 9.55 5.13 0.83
CA ARG A 89 9.10 4.13 -0.15
C ARG A 89 7.60 4.17 -0.40
N LEU A 90 6.88 5.08 0.26
CA LEU A 90 5.45 5.33 0.10
C LEU A 90 5.20 6.79 -0.22
N LYS A 91 4.12 7.07 -0.91
CA LYS A 91 3.58 8.43 -1.10
C LYS A 91 2.13 8.48 -0.68
N VAL A 92 1.70 9.67 -0.26
CA VAL A 92 0.29 9.95 0.05
C VAL A 92 -0.52 9.88 -1.24
N SER A 93 -1.67 9.23 -1.20
CA SER A 93 -2.58 9.10 -2.34
C SER A 93 -4.02 9.49 -2.04
N ALA A 94 -4.38 9.69 -0.75
CA ALA A 94 -5.62 10.35 -0.35
C ALA A 94 -5.46 11.07 0.98
N ILE A 95 -6.18 12.20 1.12
CA ILE A 95 -6.24 13.00 2.36
C ILE A 95 -7.68 13.37 2.69
N ALA A 96 -7.99 13.48 3.99
CA ALA A 96 -9.23 14.03 4.51
C ALA A 96 -9.20 15.56 4.51
N PRO A 97 -10.35 16.27 4.69
CA PRO A 97 -10.40 17.74 4.71
C PRO A 97 -9.60 18.40 5.85
N ASP A 98 -9.24 17.65 6.85
CA ASP A 98 -8.39 18.05 7.97
C ASP A 98 -6.92 17.66 7.78
N ASP A 99 -6.51 17.31 6.56
CA ASP A 99 -5.15 16.89 6.18
C ASP A 99 -4.69 15.55 6.80
N VAL A 100 -5.56 14.79 7.43
CA VAL A 100 -5.25 13.42 7.87
C VAL A 100 -5.03 12.53 6.65
N ILE A 101 -3.92 11.79 6.64
CA ILE A 101 -3.59 10.85 5.58
C ILE A 101 -4.55 9.66 5.62
N GLU A 102 -5.27 9.46 4.53
CA GLU A 102 -6.28 8.41 4.40
C GLU A 102 -5.89 7.29 3.43
N ALA A 103 -4.93 7.54 2.53
CA ALA A 103 -4.33 6.47 1.74
C ALA A 103 -2.87 6.76 1.42
N VAL A 104 -2.10 5.66 1.30
CA VAL A 104 -0.72 5.66 0.82
C VAL A 104 -0.52 4.55 -0.20
N GLU A 105 0.37 4.77 -1.16
CA GLU A 105 0.75 3.78 -2.16
C GLU A 105 2.27 3.70 -2.31
N SER A 106 2.78 2.58 -2.80
CA SER A 106 4.22 2.43 -3.03
C SER A 106 4.71 3.34 -4.17
N THR A 107 5.91 3.89 -3.99
CA THR A 107 6.65 4.61 -5.05
C THR A 107 7.41 3.65 -5.97
N GLU A 108 7.56 2.38 -5.57
CA GLU A 108 8.37 1.37 -6.26
C GLU A 108 7.53 0.29 -6.92
N TYR A 109 6.44 -0.14 -6.28
CA TYR A 109 5.64 -1.28 -6.71
C TYR A 109 4.17 -0.90 -6.93
N LYS A 110 3.64 -1.23 -8.10
CA LYS A 110 2.28 -0.87 -8.53
C LYS A 110 1.14 -1.56 -7.75
N SER A 111 1.44 -2.59 -6.98
CA SER A 111 0.43 -3.45 -6.34
C SER A 111 0.42 -3.33 -4.81
N VAL A 112 0.83 -2.17 -4.27
CA VAL A 112 0.87 -1.90 -2.82
C VAL A 112 0.08 -0.63 -2.52
N LEU A 113 -1.00 -0.79 -1.75
CA LEU A 113 -1.90 0.29 -1.33
C LEU A 113 -2.30 0.11 0.14
N GLY A 114 -2.31 1.19 0.88
CA GLY A 114 -2.88 1.28 2.22
C GLY A 114 -4.03 2.27 2.25
N VAL A 115 -5.14 1.93 2.91
CA VAL A 115 -6.28 2.82 3.15
C VAL A 115 -6.61 2.86 4.64
N GLN A 116 -6.98 4.04 5.16
CA GLN A 116 -7.23 4.21 6.59
C GLN A 116 -8.68 3.88 6.96
N TRP A 117 -9.62 4.04 6.02
CA TRP A 117 -11.02 3.67 6.20
C TRP A 117 -11.23 2.15 6.15
N HIS A 118 -12.48 1.72 6.36
CA HIS A 118 -12.89 0.32 6.40
C HIS A 118 -13.78 -0.04 5.19
N PRO A 119 -13.21 -0.31 4.01
CA PRO A 119 -13.98 -0.64 2.81
C PRO A 119 -14.79 -1.93 2.93
N GLU A 120 -14.35 -2.87 3.78
CA GLU A 120 -15.02 -4.15 4.01
C GLU A 120 -16.40 -4.01 4.67
N CYS A 121 -16.69 -2.88 5.31
CA CYS A 121 -17.94 -2.68 6.01
C CYS A 121 -19.12 -2.33 5.10
N PHE A 122 -18.90 -1.99 3.83
CA PHE A 122 -19.94 -1.55 2.88
C PHE A 122 -20.71 -2.71 2.26
N ALA A 123 -20.02 -3.75 1.82
CA ALA A 123 -20.62 -4.88 1.12
C ALA A 123 -21.70 -5.63 1.93
N PRO A 124 -21.55 -5.88 3.25
CA PRO A 124 -22.59 -6.53 4.06
C PRO A 124 -23.89 -5.71 4.14
N ALA A 125 -23.84 -4.40 3.89
CA ALA A 125 -25.00 -3.52 3.84
C ALA A 125 -25.58 -3.37 2.42
N GLY A 126 -25.09 -4.12 1.45
CA GLY A 126 -25.54 -4.05 0.06
C GLY A 126 -24.90 -2.91 -0.74
N ASP A 127 -23.94 -2.19 -0.17
CA ASP A 127 -23.24 -1.10 -0.85
C ASP A 127 -22.01 -1.62 -1.60
N SER A 128 -22.00 -1.45 -2.92
CA SER A 128 -20.93 -1.91 -3.80
C SER A 128 -19.85 -0.83 -4.08
N SER A 129 -19.95 0.36 -3.48
CA SER A 129 -19.07 1.50 -3.77
C SER A 129 -17.58 1.17 -3.55
N MET A 130 -17.25 0.30 -2.58
CA MET A 130 -15.88 -0.13 -2.28
C MET A 130 -15.42 -1.39 -3.04
N GLN A 131 -16.30 -1.98 -3.84
CA GLN A 131 -16.01 -3.20 -4.62
C GLN A 131 -14.81 -3.05 -5.59
N PRO A 132 -14.59 -1.89 -6.25
CA PRO A 132 -13.45 -1.69 -7.12
C PRO A 132 -12.10 -1.99 -6.44
N LEU A 133 -11.96 -1.62 -5.16
CA LEU A 133 -10.74 -1.86 -4.38
C LEU A 133 -10.45 -3.37 -4.21
N PHE A 134 -11.48 -4.16 -3.89
CA PHE A 134 -11.34 -5.61 -3.73
C PHE A 134 -11.12 -6.32 -5.07
N LYS A 135 -11.78 -5.87 -6.14
CA LYS A 135 -11.53 -6.37 -7.50
C LYS A 135 -10.09 -6.13 -7.93
N TRP A 136 -9.58 -4.94 -7.63
CA TRP A 136 -8.18 -4.61 -7.93
C TRP A 136 -7.22 -5.57 -7.22
N ILE A 137 -7.28 -5.73 -5.90
CA ILE A 137 -6.32 -6.58 -5.18
C ILE A 137 -6.41 -8.06 -5.57
N VAL A 138 -7.61 -8.56 -5.83
CA VAL A 138 -7.82 -9.94 -6.33
C VAL A 138 -7.22 -10.10 -7.72
N GLY A 139 -7.38 -9.12 -8.60
CA GLY A 139 -6.78 -9.10 -9.93
C GLY A 139 -5.24 -9.10 -9.88
N GLU A 140 -4.66 -8.23 -9.04
CA GLU A 140 -3.20 -8.19 -8.84
C GLU A 140 -2.66 -9.51 -8.27
N ALA A 141 -3.37 -10.12 -7.31
CA ALA A 141 -3.00 -11.42 -6.75
C ALA A 141 -3.06 -12.54 -7.80
N ALA A 142 -4.04 -12.52 -8.69
CA ALA A 142 -4.15 -13.46 -9.80
C ALA A 142 -2.99 -13.30 -10.80
N ASN A 143 -2.63 -12.06 -11.15
CA ASN A 143 -1.50 -11.75 -12.02
C ASN A 143 -0.17 -12.21 -11.42
N TYR A 144 0.05 -11.92 -10.12
CA TYR A 144 1.23 -12.35 -9.38
C TYR A 144 1.36 -13.90 -9.38
N ARG A 145 0.26 -14.60 -9.10
CA ARG A 145 0.22 -16.07 -9.14
C ARG A 145 0.51 -16.62 -10.54
N ALA A 146 -0.03 -15.99 -11.58
CA ALA A 146 0.19 -16.42 -12.97
C ALA A 146 1.67 -16.26 -13.37
N ALA A 147 2.29 -15.13 -13.01
CA ALA A 147 3.72 -14.89 -13.26
C ALA A 147 4.59 -15.92 -12.53
N ARG A 148 4.34 -16.17 -11.24
CA ARG A 148 5.08 -17.22 -10.50
C ARG A 148 4.96 -18.60 -11.12
N ARG A 149 3.74 -19.02 -11.49
CA ARG A 149 3.51 -20.32 -12.15
C ARG A 149 4.21 -20.43 -13.50
N PHE A 150 4.33 -19.32 -14.23
CA PHE A 150 5.09 -19.29 -15.48
C PHE A 150 6.56 -19.61 -15.22
N HIS A 151 7.22 -18.94 -14.28
CA HIS A 151 8.60 -19.17 -13.91
C HIS A 151 8.84 -20.57 -13.31
N GLU A 152 7.90 -21.10 -12.53
CA GLU A 152 7.99 -22.46 -11.97
C GLU A 152 7.93 -23.57 -13.05
N ARG A 153 7.37 -23.29 -14.23
CA ARG A 153 7.17 -24.26 -15.32
C ARG A 153 8.09 -24.08 -16.51
N ASN A 154 8.75 -22.95 -16.61
CA ASN A 154 9.60 -22.61 -17.73
C ASN A 154 10.98 -22.22 -17.23
N LEU A 155 12.01 -22.79 -17.85
CA LEU A 155 13.38 -22.31 -17.65
C LEU A 155 13.47 -20.91 -18.23
N THR A 156 13.78 -19.92 -17.40
CA THR A 156 14.07 -18.55 -17.82
C THR A 156 15.58 -18.34 -17.78
N LEU A 157 16.12 -17.67 -18.77
CA LEU A 157 17.54 -17.36 -18.88
C LEU A 157 17.71 -15.85 -19.05
N ASP A 158 18.38 -15.23 -18.07
CA ASP A 158 18.90 -13.87 -18.23
C ASP A 158 20.33 -13.95 -18.73
N THR A 159 20.58 -13.42 -19.93
CA THR A 159 21.90 -13.39 -20.55
C THR A 159 22.71 -12.15 -20.22
N HIS A 160 22.15 -11.23 -19.41
CA HIS A 160 22.81 -10.00 -19.02
C HIS A 160 22.53 -9.67 -17.55
N CYS A 161 23.56 -9.78 -16.72
CA CYS A 161 23.50 -9.46 -15.30
C CYS A 161 24.70 -8.60 -14.88
N ASP A 162 24.45 -7.41 -14.36
CA ASP A 162 25.48 -6.44 -13.95
C ASP A 162 26.02 -6.70 -12.54
N THR A 163 25.45 -7.63 -11.76
CA THR A 163 25.92 -7.90 -10.38
C THR A 163 27.42 -8.16 -10.28
N PRO A 164 28.08 -8.90 -11.20
CA PRO A 164 29.54 -9.09 -11.16
C PRO A 164 30.35 -7.81 -11.20
N MET A 165 29.81 -6.72 -11.76
CA MET A 165 30.50 -5.41 -11.83
C MET A 165 30.63 -4.74 -10.46
N PHE A 166 29.99 -5.27 -9.42
CA PHE A 166 30.01 -4.74 -8.06
C PHE A 166 30.85 -5.58 -7.07
N PHE A 167 31.52 -6.63 -7.55
CA PHE A 167 32.31 -7.51 -6.67
C PHE A 167 33.50 -6.80 -6.00
N ASP A 168 34.04 -5.76 -6.62
CA ASP A 168 35.04 -4.88 -6.03
C ASP A 168 34.54 -4.06 -4.83
N ARG A 169 33.22 -3.98 -4.65
CA ARG A 169 32.54 -3.29 -3.54
C ARG A 169 32.09 -4.24 -2.41
N ASN A 170 32.69 -5.42 -2.32
CA ASN A 170 32.35 -6.49 -1.35
C ASN A 170 30.90 -7.01 -1.48
N ILE A 171 30.27 -6.84 -2.64
CA ILE A 171 28.95 -7.43 -2.92
C ILE A 171 29.17 -8.87 -3.40
N SER A 172 28.47 -9.82 -2.77
CA SER A 172 28.54 -11.22 -3.12
C SER A 172 27.25 -11.66 -3.84
N PHE A 173 27.38 -12.36 -4.96
CA PHE A 173 26.25 -12.93 -5.67
C PHE A 173 25.52 -14.02 -4.85
N SER A 174 26.22 -14.68 -3.94
CA SER A 174 25.66 -15.75 -3.09
C SER A 174 24.93 -15.26 -1.85
N SER A 175 24.95 -13.97 -1.55
CA SER A 175 24.27 -13.38 -0.42
C SER A 175 23.23 -12.35 -0.89
N ARG A 176 22.10 -12.27 -0.17
CA ARG A 176 21.09 -11.25 -0.46
C ARG A 176 21.67 -9.87 -0.16
N ASP A 177 21.67 -8.99 -1.15
CA ASP A 177 22.15 -7.61 -1.02
C ASP A 177 21.13 -6.62 -1.58
N PRO A 178 20.68 -5.62 -0.80
CA PRO A 178 19.73 -4.61 -1.26
C PRO A 178 20.30 -3.65 -2.32
N GLN A 179 21.61 -3.60 -2.48
CA GLN A 179 22.27 -2.69 -3.43
C GLN A 179 22.32 -3.21 -4.86
N VAL A 180 22.03 -4.50 -5.08
CA VAL A 180 21.99 -5.11 -6.41
C VAL A 180 20.60 -5.62 -6.75
N LEU A 181 20.24 -5.58 -8.02
CA LEU A 181 18.95 -6.05 -8.51
C LEU A 181 18.89 -7.58 -8.61
N VAL A 182 20.02 -8.24 -8.85
CA VAL A 182 20.11 -9.68 -9.06
C VAL A 182 21.15 -10.29 -8.12
N ASP A 183 20.72 -11.27 -7.31
CA ASP A 183 21.54 -12.17 -6.53
C ASP A 183 20.90 -13.56 -6.52
N LEU A 184 21.58 -14.61 -6.05
CA LEU A 184 21.05 -15.98 -6.06
C LEU A 184 19.70 -16.10 -5.33
N HIS A 185 19.52 -15.38 -4.22
CA HIS A 185 18.26 -15.40 -3.48
C HIS A 185 17.11 -14.77 -4.25
N LYS A 186 17.36 -13.66 -4.94
CA LYS A 186 16.35 -12.98 -5.78
C LYS A 186 16.03 -13.78 -7.03
N MET A 187 17.04 -14.45 -7.63
CA MET A 187 16.83 -15.38 -8.75
C MET A 187 15.95 -16.55 -8.32
N GLU A 188 16.27 -17.23 -7.22
CA GLU A 188 15.47 -18.34 -6.70
C GLU A 188 14.03 -17.90 -6.37
N GLU A 189 13.85 -16.73 -5.73
CA GLU A 189 12.53 -16.17 -5.44
C GLU A 189 11.76 -15.77 -6.70
N GLY A 190 12.46 -15.32 -7.75
CA GLY A 190 11.91 -14.97 -9.05
C GLY A 190 11.61 -16.18 -9.94
N GLY A 191 12.16 -17.35 -9.63
CA GLY A 191 12.05 -18.58 -10.43
C GLY A 191 12.99 -18.57 -11.64
N LEU A 192 14.16 -17.94 -11.53
CA LEU A 192 15.24 -17.97 -12.53
C LEU A 192 16.23 -19.08 -12.26
#